data_f9fc1fc6f48f11dcc808627069634259
#
_entry.id   f9fc1fc6f48f11dcc808627069634259
#
_cell.length_a   1.000
_cell.length_b   1.000
_cell.length_c   1.000
_cell.angle_alpha   90.00
_cell.angle_beta   90.00
_cell.angle_gamma   90.00
#
_symmetry.space_group_name_H-M   'P 1'
#
loop_
_entity.id
_entity.type
_entity.pdbx_description
1 polymer ?
#
loop_
_entity_poly.entity_id
_entity_poly.type
_entity_poly.pdbx_seq_one_letter_code
_entity_poly.pdbx_strand_id
1 'polypeptide(L)'
;MATPVFIRLCEAVLNDVLNVAKESLPNVAGVVSLSPVLEVTDAPKVTVIPLSLTLDVFDRDTQAQNASVLIELTGYVGTSEISAYASYFEAVENLLKLLPFATYDIDDNHFKPVTACLTTSPAIADVDGGDANAYGFKSSISFDLRRFLRFNNA
;
A
#
# COMPACT_ATOMS: atom_id res chain seq x y z
N MET A 1 9.13 -22.09 11.57
CA MET A 1 9.65 -21.56 10.30
C MET A 1 9.52 -20.04 10.28
N ALA A 2 10.58 -19.35 9.94
CA ALA A 2 10.54 -17.89 9.90
C ALA A 2 9.69 -17.39 8.73
N THR A 3 8.92 -16.35 8.97
CA THR A 3 8.15 -15.69 7.91
C THR A 3 9.10 -15.08 6.87
N PRO A 4 8.84 -15.27 5.58
CA PRO A 4 9.68 -14.70 4.53
C PRO A 4 9.79 -13.17 4.65
N VAL A 5 10.94 -12.65 4.24
CA VAL A 5 11.24 -11.21 4.32
C VAL A 5 10.20 -10.38 3.56
N PHE A 6 9.77 -10.83 2.39
CA PHE A 6 8.79 -10.10 1.59
C PHE A 6 7.45 -9.93 2.31
N ILE A 7 6.98 -10.97 2.98
CA ILE A 7 5.73 -10.90 3.76
C ILE A 7 5.91 -9.94 4.93
N ARG A 8 7.04 -10.01 5.62
CA ARG A 8 7.34 -9.10 6.73
C ARG A 8 7.47 -7.65 6.27
N LEU A 9 8.01 -7.46 5.08
CA LEU A 9 8.04 -6.12 4.45
C LEU A 9 6.62 -5.60 4.21
N CYS A 10 5.74 -6.43 3.67
CA CYS A 10 4.34 -6.05 3.45
C CYS A 10 3.64 -5.71 4.77
N GLU A 11 3.89 -6.47 5.82
CA GLU A 11 3.34 -6.19 7.15
C GLU A 11 3.87 -4.87 7.72
N ALA A 12 5.16 -4.57 7.53
CA ALA A 12 5.76 -3.33 7.96
C ALA A 12 5.17 -2.12 7.19
N VAL A 13 4.99 -2.27 5.88
CA VAL A 13 4.33 -1.25 5.05
C VAL A 13 2.90 -1.03 5.54
N LEU A 14 2.17 -2.11 5.81
CA LEU A 14 0.80 -2.03 6.32
C LEU A 14 0.74 -1.25 7.62
N ASN A 15 1.59 -1.55 8.58
CA ASN A 15 1.61 -0.87 9.87
C ASN A 15 1.88 0.63 9.73
N ASP A 16 2.81 1.00 8.86
CA ASP A 16 3.14 2.38 8.59
C ASP A 16 1.98 3.13 7.92
N VAL A 17 1.39 2.50 6.91
CA VAL A 17 0.23 3.05 6.20
C VAL A 17 -0.97 3.21 7.14
N LEU A 18 -1.24 2.23 8.00
CA LEU A 18 -2.32 2.32 8.98
C LEU A 18 -2.12 3.47 9.96
N ASN A 19 -0.90 3.67 10.44
CA ASN A 19 -0.61 4.77 11.38
C ASN A 19 -0.92 6.13 10.76
N VAL A 20 -0.63 6.30 9.48
CA VAL A 20 -0.94 7.54 8.77
C VAL A 20 -2.44 7.65 8.46
N ALA A 21 -3.06 6.57 7.98
CA ALA A 21 -4.47 6.58 7.62
C ALA A 21 -5.38 6.81 8.83
N LYS A 22 -5.00 6.36 10.01
CA LYS A 22 -5.78 6.53 11.24
C LYS A 22 -5.94 7.99 11.65
N GLU A 23 -5.08 8.87 11.22
CA GLU A 23 -5.19 10.31 11.48
C GLU A 23 -6.47 10.89 10.86
N SER A 24 -6.85 10.41 9.69
CA SER A 24 -8.04 10.87 8.97
C SER A 24 -9.21 9.89 9.06
N LEU A 25 -8.92 8.61 9.24
CA LEU A 25 -9.90 7.52 9.29
C LEU A 25 -9.64 6.68 10.55
N PRO A 26 -10.15 7.11 11.73
CA PRO A 26 -9.80 6.45 13.00
C PRO A 26 -10.16 4.97 13.08
N ASN A 27 -11.17 4.53 12.33
CA ASN A 27 -11.66 3.15 12.37
C ASN A 27 -11.08 2.29 11.24
N VAL A 28 -10.04 2.77 10.55
CA VAL A 28 -9.47 2.02 9.44
C VAL A 28 -8.85 0.70 9.92
N ALA A 29 -9.19 -0.37 9.22
CA ALA A 29 -8.59 -1.68 9.43
C ALA A 29 -7.61 -1.99 8.30
N GLY A 30 -6.74 -2.97 8.50
CA GLY A 30 -5.76 -3.33 7.50
C GLY A 30 -5.51 -4.82 7.40
N VAL A 31 -5.10 -5.24 6.21
CA VAL A 31 -4.74 -6.63 5.94
C VAL A 31 -3.70 -6.69 4.83
N VAL A 32 -2.82 -7.68 4.90
CA VAL A 32 -1.99 -8.10 3.76
C VAL A 32 -2.74 -9.22 3.05
N SER A 33 -2.98 -9.06 1.75
CA SER A 33 -3.76 -10.00 0.96
C SER A 33 -3.12 -10.20 -0.41
N LEU A 34 -3.31 -11.36 -1.00
CA LEU A 34 -2.84 -11.65 -2.36
C LEU A 34 -3.83 -11.18 -3.43
N SER A 35 -5.02 -10.78 -3.02
CA SER A 35 -6.08 -10.40 -3.95
C SER A 35 -6.52 -8.96 -3.71
N PRO A 36 -6.81 -8.20 -4.80
CA PRO A 36 -7.38 -6.88 -4.64
C PRO A 36 -8.77 -6.96 -3.99
N VAL A 37 -9.19 -5.85 -3.41
CA VAL A 37 -10.53 -5.75 -2.83
C VAL A 37 -11.56 -5.70 -3.96
N LEU A 38 -12.43 -6.69 -4.02
CA LEU A 38 -13.50 -6.77 -5.03
C LEU A 38 -14.76 -6.07 -4.56
N GLU A 39 -15.00 -6.07 -3.26
CA GLU A 39 -16.17 -5.43 -2.66
C GLU A 39 -15.73 -4.40 -1.62
N VAL A 40 -16.36 -3.24 -1.67
CA VAL A 40 -16.11 -2.19 -0.68
C VAL A 40 -17.03 -2.45 0.51
N THR A 41 -16.42 -2.59 1.69
CA THR A 41 -17.14 -2.81 2.94
C THR A 41 -17.50 -1.49 3.62
N ASP A 42 -18.37 -1.55 4.63
CA ASP A 42 -18.81 -0.37 5.37
C ASP A 42 -17.65 0.37 6.05
N ALA A 43 -16.69 -0.37 6.59
CA ALA A 43 -15.55 0.22 7.29
C ALA A 43 -14.42 0.57 6.32
N PRO A 44 -13.71 1.67 6.57
CA PRO A 44 -12.48 1.95 5.80
C PRO A 44 -11.45 0.85 6.01
N LYS A 45 -10.77 0.47 4.93
CA LYS A 45 -9.83 -0.63 4.94
C LYS A 45 -8.62 -0.33 4.06
N VAL A 46 -7.44 -0.62 4.58
CA VAL A 46 -6.19 -0.63 3.82
C VAL A 46 -5.81 -2.07 3.53
N THR A 47 -5.54 -2.36 2.26
CA THR A 47 -5.05 -3.66 1.83
C THR A 47 -3.68 -3.49 1.20
N VAL A 48 -2.68 -4.21 1.67
CA VAL A 48 -1.36 -4.26 1.06
C VAL A 48 -1.25 -5.58 0.29
N ILE A 49 -1.01 -5.47 -1.01
CA ILE A 49 -0.96 -6.61 -1.91
C ILE A 49 0.47 -6.77 -2.42
N PRO A 50 1.16 -7.88 -2.09
CA PRO A 50 2.47 -8.14 -2.69
C PRO A 50 2.31 -8.43 -4.18
N LEU A 51 2.99 -7.65 -5.03
CA LEU A 51 2.89 -7.78 -6.47
C LEU A 51 4.04 -8.59 -7.06
N SER A 52 5.28 -8.19 -6.75
CA SER A 52 6.45 -8.83 -7.33
C SER A 52 7.67 -8.66 -6.45
N LEU A 53 8.56 -9.62 -6.54
CA LEU A 53 9.88 -9.58 -5.95
C LEU A 53 10.85 -9.99 -7.05
N THR A 54 11.71 -9.06 -7.47
CA THR A 54 12.65 -9.28 -8.56
C THR A 54 14.08 -9.06 -8.10
N LEU A 55 15.01 -9.64 -8.82
CA LEU A 55 16.43 -9.52 -8.53
C LEU A 55 17.15 -8.97 -9.75
N ASP A 56 17.77 -7.81 -9.60
CA ASP A 56 18.62 -7.21 -10.63
C ASP A 56 20.08 -7.49 -10.30
N VAL A 57 20.80 -8.08 -11.24
CA VAL A 57 22.21 -8.39 -11.08
C VAL A 57 23.03 -7.34 -11.83
N PHE A 58 23.75 -6.50 -11.11
CA PHE A 58 24.61 -5.47 -11.70
C PHE A 58 25.99 -6.02 -12.02
N ASP A 59 26.55 -6.78 -11.11
CA ASP A 59 27.81 -7.49 -11.28
C ASP A 59 27.86 -8.70 -10.35
N ARG A 60 29.02 -9.33 -10.29
CA ARG A 60 29.21 -10.54 -9.49
C ARG A 60 28.92 -10.33 -7.98
N ASP A 61 29.21 -9.15 -7.47
CA ASP A 61 29.20 -8.85 -6.03
C ASP A 61 28.05 -7.95 -5.62
N THR A 62 27.34 -7.35 -6.58
CA THR A 62 26.29 -6.39 -6.30
C THR A 62 25.00 -6.78 -7.02
N GLN A 63 23.97 -6.98 -6.22
CA GLN A 63 22.63 -7.26 -6.72
C GLN A 63 21.64 -6.33 -6.01
N ALA A 64 20.54 -6.06 -6.67
CA ALA A 64 19.44 -5.33 -6.05
C ALA A 64 18.19 -6.17 -6.07
N GLN A 65 17.52 -6.24 -4.95
CA GLN A 65 16.22 -6.87 -4.84
C GLN A 65 15.16 -5.79 -4.85
N ASN A 66 14.21 -5.89 -5.78
CA ASN A 66 13.11 -4.95 -5.92
C ASN A 66 11.83 -5.60 -5.46
N ALA A 67 11.13 -4.93 -4.56
CA ALA A 67 9.84 -5.38 -4.05
C ALA A 67 8.78 -4.36 -4.48
N SER A 68 7.73 -4.84 -5.14
CA SER A 68 6.61 -4.00 -5.55
C SER A 68 5.36 -4.42 -4.79
N VAL A 69 4.70 -3.46 -4.19
CA VAL A 69 3.44 -3.68 -3.49
C VAL A 69 2.39 -2.72 -3.99
N LEU A 70 1.13 -3.14 -3.91
CA LEU A 70 -0.01 -2.28 -4.18
C LEU A 70 -0.71 -1.99 -2.86
N ILE A 71 -0.97 -0.72 -2.61
CA ILE A 71 -1.67 -0.27 -1.40
C ILE A 71 -3.04 0.22 -1.83
N GLU A 72 -4.10 -0.46 -1.40
CA GLU A 72 -5.47 -0.07 -1.69
C GLU A 72 -6.13 0.50 -0.44
N LEU A 73 -6.79 1.64 -0.60
CA LEU A 73 -7.67 2.22 0.41
C LEU A 73 -9.09 2.19 -0.10
N THR A 74 -9.97 1.52 0.63
CA THR A 74 -11.38 1.36 0.26
C THR A 74 -12.29 1.68 1.43
N GLY A 75 -13.52 2.09 1.14
CA GLY A 75 -14.52 2.31 2.16
C GLY A 75 -15.88 2.66 1.57
N TYR A 76 -16.94 2.31 2.28
CA TYR A 76 -18.31 2.64 1.89
C TYR A 76 -18.68 4.02 2.45
N VAL A 77 -19.28 4.85 1.65
CA VAL A 77 -19.68 6.21 2.06
C VAL A 77 -21.19 6.44 1.89
N GLY A 78 -21.80 5.82 0.87
CA GLY A 78 -23.24 5.85 0.68
C GLY A 78 -23.81 7.10 0.01
N THR A 79 -22.95 8.00 -0.46
CA THR A 79 -23.38 9.21 -1.16
C THR A 79 -22.38 9.58 -2.25
N SER A 80 -22.81 10.31 -3.26
CA SER A 80 -21.94 10.85 -4.32
C SER A 80 -21.44 12.25 -4.03
N GLU A 81 -21.77 12.83 -2.88
CA GLU A 81 -21.27 14.16 -2.51
C GLU A 81 -19.80 14.12 -2.16
N ILE A 82 -18.98 14.90 -2.86
CA ILE A 82 -17.52 14.88 -2.72
C ILE A 82 -17.06 15.20 -1.30
N SER A 83 -17.77 16.06 -0.60
CA SER A 83 -17.41 16.47 0.77
C SER A 83 -17.44 15.30 1.77
N ALA A 84 -18.24 14.27 1.51
CA ALA A 84 -18.31 13.08 2.37
C ALA A 84 -17.05 12.21 2.25
N TYR A 85 -16.21 12.45 1.24
CA TYR A 85 -14.98 11.69 0.98
C TYR A 85 -13.73 12.42 1.46
N ALA A 86 -13.87 13.57 2.11
CA ALA A 86 -12.74 14.42 2.49
C ALA A 86 -11.67 13.66 3.30
N SER A 87 -12.09 12.83 4.26
CA SER A 87 -11.16 12.04 5.08
C SER A 87 -10.38 11.01 4.26
N TYR A 88 -11.01 10.41 3.25
CA TYR A 88 -10.34 9.46 2.36
C TYR A 88 -9.31 10.15 1.47
N PHE A 89 -9.66 11.29 0.89
CA PHE A 89 -8.73 12.07 0.08
C PHE A 89 -7.54 12.56 0.92
N GLU A 90 -7.81 13.00 2.14
CA GLU A 90 -6.76 13.43 3.07
C GLU A 90 -5.80 12.27 3.39
N ALA A 91 -6.33 11.09 3.67
CA ALA A 91 -5.52 9.90 3.92
C ALA A 91 -4.61 9.58 2.74
N VAL A 92 -5.13 9.61 1.51
CA VAL A 92 -4.34 9.36 0.30
C VAL A 92 -3.24 10.41 0.12
N GLU A 93 -3.56 11.68 0.31
CA GLU A 93 -2.58 12.76 0.22
C GLU A 93 -1.46 12.59 1.25
N ASN A 94 -1.80 12.23 2.48
CA ASN A 94 -0.82 11.99 3.54
C ASN A 94 0.06 10.78 3.23
N LEU A 95 -0.49 9.72 2.66
CA LEU A 95 0.27 8.56 2.23
C LEU A 95 1.26 8.91 1.12
N LEU A 96 0.83 9.70 0.14
CA LEU A 96 1.72 10.13 -0.95
C LEU A 96 2.84 11.04 -0.47
N LYS A 97 2.66 11.74 0.65
CA LYS A 97 3.73 12.53 1.28
C LYS A 97 4.69 11.66 2.08
N LEU A 98 4.19 10.60 2.71
CA LEU A 98 5.00 9.72 3.55
C LEU A 98 5.84 8.73 2.74
N LEU A 99 5.23 8.03 1.80
CA LEU A 99 5.82 6.85 1.16
C LEU A 99 7.16 7.11 0.47
N PRO A 100 7.38 8.25 -0.21
CA PRO A 100 8.69 8.51 -0.84
C PRO A 100 9.87 8.59 0.12
N PHE A 101 9.61 8.76 1.41
CA PHE A 101 10.63 8.89 2.44
C PHE A 101 10.65 7.72 3.43
N ALA A 102 9.75 6.76 3.26
CA ALA A 102 9.63 5.63 4.17
C ALA A 102 10.71 4.58 3.89
N THR A 103 11.44 4.18 4.91
CA THR A 103 12.41 3.10 4.82
C THR A 103 12.02 1.98 5.77
N TYR A 104 12.37 0.75 5.42
CA TYR A 104 11.99 -0.42 6.21
C TYR A 104 13.19 -1.31 6.43
N ASP A 105 13.52 -1.54 7.70
CA ASP A 105 14.57 -2.45 8.11
C ASP A 105 13.95 -3.76 8.59
N ILE A 106 14.26 -4.84 7.89
CA ILE A 106 13.74 -6.17 8.20
C ILE A 106 14.93 -7.11 8.33
N ASP A 107 15.28 -7.48 9.54
CA ASP A 107 16.50 -8.22 9.87
C ASP A 107 17.68 -7.54 9.17
N ASP A 108 18.51 -7.09 9.15
CA ASP A 108 19.62 -6.45 8.43
C ASP A 108 19.36 -6.10 6.96
N ASN A 109 18.11 -6.26 6.49
CA ASN A 109 17.72 -5.89 5.14
C ASN A 109 17.11 -4.50 5.13
N HIS A 110 17.74 -3.59 4.41
CA HIS A 110 17.35 -2.19 4.38
C HIS A 110 16.69 -1.84 3.06
N PHE A 111 15.37 -1.70 3.09
CA PHE A 111 14.57 -1.35 1.92
C PHE A 111 14.34 0.14 1.88
N LYS A 112 14.65 0.74 0.73
CA LYS A 112 14.43 2.17 0.45
C LYS A 112 13.39 2.34 -0.64
N PRO A 113 12.58 3.39 -0.58
CA PRO A 113 11.62 3.65 -1.65
C PRO A 113 12.32 4.02 -2.94
N VAL A 114 11.84 3.46 -4.04
CA VAL A 114 12.26 3.82 -5.38
C VAL A 114 11.19 4.70 -6.01
N THR A 115 9.94 4.23 -5.97
CA THR A 115 8.80 5.01 -6.46
C THR A 115 7.60 4.79 -5.56
N ALA A 116 6.81 5.83 -5.41
CA ALA A 116 5.48 5.74 -4.85
C ALA A 116 4.58 6.59 -5.73
N CYS A 117 3.73 5.96 -6.50
CA CYS A 117 2.87 6.68 -7.42
C CYS A 117 1.43 6.18 -7.35
N LEU A 118 0.53 7.10 -7.61
CA LEU A 118 -0.87 6.80 -7.67
C LEU A 118 -1.17 6.06 -8.98
N THR A 119 -1.49 4.77 -8.90
CA THR A 119 -1.83 3.98 -10.09
C THR A 119 -3.27 4.17 -10.50
N THR A 120 -4.15 4.37 -9.54
CA THR A 120 -5.56 4.65 -9.79
C THR A 120 -5.91 5.93 -9.05
N SER A 121 -6.37 6.94 -9.77
CA SER A 121 -6.82 8.18 -9.14
C SER A 121 -7.89 7.88 -8.08
N PRO A 122 -7.85 8.58 -6.95
CA PRO A 122 -8.93 8.44 -5.97
C PRO A 122 -10.27 8.64 -6.65
N ALA A 123 -11.17 7.71 -6.44
CA ALA A 123 -12.45 7.71 -7.13
C ALA A 123 -13.59 7.32 -6.21
N ILE A 124 -14.73 7.94 -6.45
CA ILE A 124 -16.00 7.50 -5.92
C ILE A 124 -16.45 6.34 -6.82
N ALA A 125 -16.57 5.16 -6.23
CA ALA A 125 -16.92 3.96 -6.96
C ALA A 125 -18.36 3.52 -6.63
N ASP A 126 -19.06 2.99 -7.63
CA ASP A 126 -20.32 2.30 -7.40
C ASP A 126 -20.00 0.93 -6.78
N VAL A 127 -20.53 0.69 -5.59
CA VAL A 127 -20.19 -0.50 -4.81
C VAL A 127 -20.99 -1.73 -5.26
N ASP A 128 -22.22 -1.55 -5.71
CA ASP A 128 -23.17 -2.64 -5.99
C ASP A 128 -23.62 -2.73 -7.45
N GLY A 129 -22.87 -2.17 -8.37
CA GLY A 129 -23.11 -2.39 -9.80
C GLY A 129 -24.47 -1.95 -10.31
N GLY A 130 -25.13 -0.99 -9.67
CA GLY A 130 -26.42 -0.49 -10.13
C GLY A 130 -27.33 0.07 -9.05
N ASP A 131 -26.95 -0.06 -7.79
CA ASP A 131 -27.66 0.60 -6.71
C ASP A 131 -27.19 2.05 -6.61
N ALA A 132 -28.08 3.00 -6.91
CA ALA A 132 -27.76 4.43 -6.93
C ALA A 132 -27.32 4.99 -5.57
N ASN A 133 -27.53 4.25 -4.48
CA ASN A 133 -27.14 4.68 -3.12
C ASN A 133 -25.91 3.95 -2.59
N ALA A 134 -25.31 3.08 -3.39
CA ALA A 134 -24.19 2.25 -2.96
C ALA A 134 -22.87 2.82 -3.48
N TYR A 135 -22.46 3.94 -2.93
CA TYR A 135 -21.19 4.59 -3.30
C TYR A 135 -20.09 4.32 -2.28
N GLY A 136 -18.91 4.08 -2.77
CA GLY A 136 -17.72 3.88 -1.96
C GLY A 136 -16.50 4.56 -2.54
N PHE A 137 -15.44 4.62 -1.75
CA PHE A 137 -14.15 5.14 -2.17
C PHE A 137 -13.20 3.99 -2.48
N LYS A 138 -12.42 4.15 -3.54
CA LYS A 138 -11.34 3.22 -3.87
C LYS A 138 -10.16 4.00 -4.45
N SER A 139 -8.98 3.72 -3.93
CA SER A 139 -7.73 4.30 -4.42
C SER A 139 -6.63 3.25 -4.35
N SER A 140 -5.72 3.26 -5.31
CA SER A 140 -4.59 2.34 -5.35
C SER A 140 -3.29 3.11 -5.54
N ILE A 141 -2.29 2.76 -4.73
CA ILE A 141 -0.95 3.33 -4.81
C ILE A 141 0.02 2.19 -5.10
N SER A 142 0.80 2.32 -6.18
CA SER A 142 1.91 1.42 -6.46
C SER A 142 3.14 1.90 -5.71
N PHE A 143 3.75 1.04 -4.93
CA PHE A 143 4.89 1.38 -4.09
C PHE A 143 6.02 0.39 -4.34
N ASP A 144 7.16 0.88 -4.81
CA ASP A 144 8.32 0.09 -5.14
C ASP A 144 9.45 0.39 -4.17
N LEU A 145 10.05 -0.67 -3.65
CA LEU A 145 11.13 -0.62 -2.68
C LEU A 145 12.32 -1.41 -3.21
N ARG A 146 13.51 -1.02 -2.81
CA ARG A 146 14.75 -1.68 -3.24
C ARG A 146 15.70 -1.83 -2.06
N ARG A 147 16.36 -2.99 -2.00
CA ARG A 147 17.54 -3.20 -1.17
C ARG A 147 18.70 -3.68 -2.03
N PHE A 148 19.91 -3.28 -1.66
CA PHE A 148 21.11 -3.78 -2.28
C PHE A 148 21.65 -4.96 -1.48
N LEU A 149 21.97 -6.03 -2.20
CA LEU A 149 22.62 -7.21 -1.65
C LEU A 149 24.06 -7.20 -2.07
N ARG A 150 24.98 -7.26 -1.14
CA ARG A 150 26.41 -7.36 -1.41
C ARG A 150 26.88 -8.73 -0.98
N PHE A 151 27.42 -9.50 -1.92
CA PHE A 151 28.00 -10.79 -1.66
C PHE A 151 29.51 -10.69 -1.62
N ASN A 152 30.00 -9.71 -0.88
CA ASN A 152 31.42 -9.50 -0.71
C ASN A 152 31.93 -10.38 0.42
N ASN A 153 32.72 -11.38 0.07
CA ASN A 153 33.32 -12.32 0.98
C ASN A 153 34.71 -11.89 1.48
N ALA A 154 34.97 -10.63 1.43
CA ALA A 154 36.26 -10.18 1.93
C ALA A 154 36.44 -10.44 3.42
#